data_a8449b9ee28a40228ca4a90806b895ef
#
_entry.id   a8449b9ee28a40228ca4a90806b895ef
#
_cell.length_a   1.000
_cell.length_b   1.000
_cell.length_c   1.000
_cell.angle_alpha   90.00
_cell.angle_beta   90.00
_cell.angle_gamma   90.00
#
_symmetry.space_group_name_H-M   'P 1'
#
loop_
_entity.id
_entity.type
_entity.pdbx_description
1 polymer ?
#
loop_
_entity_poly.entity_id
_entity_poly.type
_entity_poly.pdbx_seq_one_letter_code
_entity_poly.pdbx_strand_id
1 'polypeptide(L)' 'TLMKLIVDAKTDRVLGCHVVGPDAAEMVQGIGIALRCNATKAQFDATVGIHPSAAEELVTMRSKWTPPEAQAAE' A
#
# COMPACT_ATOMS: atom_id res chain seq x y z
N THR A 1 -3.12 13.67 -0.68
CA THR A 1 -2.82 12.45 0.09
C THR A 1 -1.74 11.66 -0.62
N LEU A 2 -0.75 11.24 0.12
CA LEU A 2 0.34 10.41 -0.38
C LEU A 2 0.28 9.07 0.35
N MET A 3 0.38 7.98 -0.40
CA MET A 3 0.37 6.64 0.16
C MET A 3 1.51 5.82 -0.41
N LYS A 4 2.12 4.99 0.44
CA LYS A 4 3.26 4.15 0.07
C LYS A 4 3.17 2.82 0.80
N LEU A 5 3.30 1.73 0.05
CA LEU A 5 3.44 0.39 0.61
C LEU A 5 4.85 -0.11 0.33
N ILE A 6 5.46 -0.74 1.33
CA ILE A 6 6.76 -1.40 1.18
C ILE A 6 6.49 -2.90 1.23
N VAL A 7 6.90 -3.61 0.19
CA VAL A 7 6.61 -5.04 0.02
C VAL A 7 7.92 -5.80 -0.13
N ASP A 8 8.03 -6.94 0.58
CA ASP A 8 9.17 -7.83 0.45
C ASP A 8 9.08 -8.55 -0.90
N ALA A 9 10.12 -8.40 -1.73
CA ALA A 9 10.14 -8.96 -3.07
C ALA A 9 10.13 -10.49 -3.09
N LYS A 10 10.60 -11.14 -2.01
CA LYS A 10 10.66 -12.60 -1.95
C LYS A 10 9.39 -13.22 -1.39
N THR A 11 8.83 -12.62 -0.35
CA THR A 11 7.70 -13.21 0.38
C THR A 11 6.36 -12.57 0.02
N ASP A 12 6.40 -11.45 -0.69
CA ASP A 12 5.22 -10.63 -0.99
C ASP A 12 4.57 -9.99 0.25
N ARG A 13 5.19 -10.15 1.43
CA ARG A 13 4.64 -9.55 2.65
C ARG A 13 4.70 -8.03 2.57
N VAL A 14 3.63 -7.39 3.02
CA VAL A 14 3.63 -5.94 3.19
C VAL A 14 4.37 -5.63 4.50
N LEU A 15 5.51 -4.97 4.39
CA LEU A 15 6.39 -4.65 5.51
C LEU A 15 6.13 -3.27 6.10
N GLY A 16 5.57 -2.37 5.31
CA GLY A 16 5.31 -1.01 5.78
C GLY A 16 4.17 -0.36 5.02
N CYS A 17 3.50 0.57 5.69
CA CYS A 17 2.46 1.38 5.10
C CYS A 17 2.63 2.81 5.60
N HIS A 18 2.74 3.74 4.67
CA HIS A 18 2.96 5.15 4.97
C HIS A 18 1.87 5.98 4.31
N VAL A 19 1.20 6.80 5.09
CA VAL A 19 0.13 7.67 4.59
C VAL A 19 0.37 9.09 5.09
N VAL A 20 0.30 10.05 4.19
CA VAL A 20 0.33 11.47 4.52
C VAL A 20 -0.95 12.11 3.99
N GLY A 21 -1.74 12.72 4.86
CA GLY A 21 -2.98 13.37 4.47
C GLY A 21 -4.06 13.26 5.53
N PRO A 22 -5.27 13.77 5.23
CA PRO A 22 -6.40 13.67 6.17
C PRO A 22 -6.70 12.21 6.49
N ASP A 23 -6.99 11.94 7.77
CA ASP A 23 -7.35 10.62 8.28
C ASP A 23 -6.25 9.56 8.18
N ALA A 24 -4.99 9.98 7.98
CA ALA A 24 -3.86 9.05 7.89
C ALA A 24 -3.79 8.11 9.09
N ALA A 25 -3.97 8.62 10.30
CA ALA A 25 -3.91 7.80 11.51
C ALA A 25 -4.99 6.72 11.54
N GLU A 26 -6.21 7.06 11.10
CA GLU A 26 -7.31 6.10 11.06
C GLU A 26 -7.03 4.99 10.04
N MET A 27 -6.49 5.34 8.88
CA MET A 27 -6.16 4.36 7.85
C MET A 27 -5.04 3.44 8.30
N VAL A 28 -3.95 4.00 8.82
CA VAL A 28 -2.79 3.22 9.24
C VAL A 28 -3.11 2.32 10.42
N GLN A 29 -3.99 2.75 11.34
CA GLN A 29 -4.41 1.90 12.45
C GLN A 29 -5.04 0.60 11.94
N GLY A 30 -5.91 0.67 10.95
CA GLY A 30 -6.52 -0.51 10.35
C GLY A 30 -5.52 -1.38 9.61
N ILE A 31 -4.64 -0.75 8.83
CA ILE A 31 -3.62 -1.47 8.06
C ILE A 31 -2.61 -2.14 9.00
N GLY A 32 -2.35 -1.55 10.17
CA GLY A 32 -1.47 -2.15 11.18
C GLY A 32 -1.89 -3.56 11.57
N ILE A 33 -3.18 -3.82 11.64
CA ILE A 33 -3.71 -5.15 11.93
C ILE A 33 -3.33 -6.12 10.81
N ALA A 34 -3.46 -5.71 9.57
CA ALA A 34 -3.09 -6.54 8.42
C ALA A 34 -1.60 -6.87 8.43
N LEU A 35 -0.76 -5.90 8.73
CA LEU A 35 0.69 -6.11 8.83
C LEU A 35 1.02 -7.08 9.96
N ARG A 36 0.34 -6.98 11.08
CA ARG A 36 0.53 -7.88 12.21
C ARG A 36 0.18 -9.33 11.85
N CYS A 37 -0.76 -9.51 10.94
CA CYS A 37 -1.17 -10.82 10.44
C CYS A 37 -0.32 -11.31 9.27
N ASN A 38 0.76 -10.61 8.95
CA ASN A 38 1.67 -10.96 7.86
C ASN A 38 1.01 -10.95 6.48
N ALA A 39 0.08 -10.03 6.27
CA ALA A 39 -0.63 -9.94 5.01
C ALA A 39 0.32 -9.70 3.83
N THR A 40 0.00 -10.30 2.69
CA THR A 40 0.77 -10.16 1.46
C THR A 40 0.16 -9.08 0.57
N LYS A 41 0.96 -8.59 -0.40
CA LYS A 41 0.47 -7.65 -1.41
C LYS A 41 -0.67 -8.26 -2.22
N ALA A 42 -0.57 -9.57 -2.51
CA ALA A 42 -1.64 -10.29 -3.20
C ALA A 42 -2.95 -10.24 -2.41
N GLN A 43 -2.88 -10.35 -1.08
CA GLN A 43 -4.07 -10.23 -0.23
C GLN A 43 -4.63 -8.82 -0.22
N PHE A 44 -3.78 -7.80 -0.22
CA PHE A 44 -4.20 -6.40 -0.38
C PHE A 44 -4.93 -6.22 -1.71
N ASP A 45 -4.35 -6.72 -2.79
CA ASP A 45 -4.92 -6.59 -4.14
C ASP A 45 -6.25 -7.32 -4.29
N ALA A 46 -6.45 -8.40 -3.53
CA ALA A 46 -7.69 -9.17 -3.55
C ALA A 46 -8.79 -8.56 -2.67
N THR A 47 -8.46 -7.57 -1.86
CA THR A 47 -9.42 -6.93 -0.96
C THR A 47 -10.28 -5.93 -1.74
N VAL A 48 -11.59 -5.97 -1.49
CA VAL A 48 -12.53 -5.04 -2.12
C VAL A 48 -12.31 -3.63 -1.56
N GLY A 49 -12.08 -2.68 -2.44
CA GLY A 49 -11.98 -1.26 -2.04
C GLY A 49 -13.37 -0.65 -1.89
N ILE A 50 -13.54 0.15 -0.87
CA ILE A 50 -14.81 0.87 -0.64
C ILE A 50 -14.75 2.18 -1.41
N HIS A 51 -15.63 2.33 -2.39
CA HIS A 51 -15.70 3.54 -3.20
C HIS A 51 -16.93 4.38 -2.82
N PRO A 52 -16.78 5.71 -2.59
CA PRO A 52 -15.50 6.42 -2.61
C PRO A 52 -14.86 6.44 -1.23
N SER A 53 -13.58 6.13 -1.15
CA SER A 53 -12.79 6.33 0.07
C SER A 53 -11.33 6.55 -0.29
N ALA A 54 -10.62 7.28 0.56
CA ALA A 54 -9.19 7.46 0.36
C ALA A 54 -8.43 6.14 0.56
N ALA A 55 -8.86 5.34 1.51
CA ALA A 55 -8.20 4.08 1.86
C ALA A 55 -8.25 3.04 0.73
N GLU A 56 -9.17 3.15 -0.21
CA GLU A 56 -9.24 2.20 -1.33
C GLU A 56 -7.97 2.18 -2.17
N GLU A 57 -7.21 3.29 -2.18
CA GLU A 57 -5.92 3.36 -2.86
C GLU A 57 -4.97 2.27 -2.37
N LEU A 58 -5.05 1.90 -1.09
CA LEU A 58 -4.15 0.91 -0.50
C LEU A 58 -4.38 -0.50 -1.05
N VAL A 59 -5.52 -0.76 -1.65
CA VAL A 59 -5.83 -2.07 -2.25
C VAL A 59 -5.93 -2.01 -3.77
N THR A 60 -5.67 -0.86 -4.38
CA THR A 60 -5.75 -0.68 -5.83
C THR A 60 -4.41 -0.35 -6.49
N MET A 61 -3.33 -0.24 -5.72
CA MET A 61 -1.99 -0.01 -6.27
C MET A 61 -1.52 -1.24 -7.04
N ARG A 62 -1.16 -1.05 -8.31
CA ARG A 62 -0.74 -2.16 -9.18
C ARG A 62 0.65 -1.99 -9.75
N SER A 63 1.16 -0.75 -9.77
CA SER A 63 2.45 -0.43 -10.37
C SER A 63 3.49 -0.19 -9.29
N LYS A 64 4.65 -0.83 -9.45
CA LYS A 64 5.80 -0.60 -8.59
C LYS A 64 6.39 0.78 -8.87
N TRP A 65 6.71 1.53 -7.82
CA TRP A 65 7.39 2.81 -7.99
C TRP A 65 8.83 2.59 -8.46
N THR A 66 9.27 3.40 -9.40
CA THR A 66 10.66 3.40 -9.86
C THR A 66 11.24 4.81 -9.72
N PRO A 67 12.56 4.93 -9.36
CA PRO A 67 13.21 6.23 -9.27
C PRO A 67 13.16 6.99 -10.61
N PRO A 68 13.15 8.33 -10.59
CA PRO A 68 13.13 9.12 -11.83
C PRO A 68 14.26 8.78 -12.78
N GLU A 69 15.45 8.44 -12.26
CA GLU A 69 16.59 8.05 -13.10
C GLU A 69 16.32 6.77 -13.88
N ALA A 70 15.69 5.78 -13.22
CA ALA A 70 15.33 4.53 -13.88
C ALA A 70 14.22 4.74 -14.91
N GLN A 71 13.26 5.63 -14.61
CA GLN A 71 12.18 5.97 -15.54
C GLN A 71 12.74 6.67 -16.78
N ALA A 72 13.71 7.56 -16.59
CA ALA A 72 14.33 8.27 -17.71
C ALA A 72 15.16 7.34 -18.62
N ALA A 73 15.67 6.22 -18.09
CA ALA A 73 16.44 5.24 -18.85
C ALA A 73 15.55 4.32 -19.70
N GLU A 74 14.28 4.28 -19.41
CA GLU A 74 13.32 3.46 -20.16
C GLU A 74 12.89 4.16 -21.43
#